data_5ecb634056ead8501e91345f934f7b50
#
_entry.id   5ecb634056ead8501e91345f934f7b50
#
_cell.length_a   1.000
_cell.length_b   1.000
_cell.length_c   1.000
_cell.angle_alpha   90.00
_cell.angle_beta   90.00
_cell.angle_gamma   90.00
#
_symmetry.space_group_name_H-M   'P 1'
#
loop_
_entity.id
_entity.type
_entity.pdbx_description
1 polymer ?
#
loop_
_entity_poly.entity_id
_entity_poly.type
_entity_poly.pdbx_seq_one_letter_code
_entity_poly.pdbx_strand_id
1 'polypeptide(L)'
;LLAAGCGSSDSGTSDSASTDSASPGSSSTQSASSSLSGTVTVFAAASLQESFTTFEEQFEQANPDVDVILNLGASSALATGITQGQPGDVFASASQSTMDTVIAAGAAETATAFARNTMQIAVPPANPAGITALSDLTRSGVKVALCQAQVPCGKAAATVFDNAALTVVPVTQESDVKAVLTKVRLGEVDAGIVYVTDVRAAGGEVTGIDIPADVN
;
A
#
# COMPACT_ATOMS: atom_id res chain seq x y z
N LEU A 1 18.86 -22.00 -15.33
CA LEU A 1 19.48 -23.01 -16.19
C LEU A 1 20.31 -23.94 -15.32
N LEU A 2 19.85 -25.19 -15.18
CA LEU A 2 20.58 -26.29 -14.55
C LEU A 2 21.55 -26.90 -15.53
N ALA A 3 22.71 -27.30 -15.08
CA ALA A 3 23.58 -28.25 -15.76
C ALA A 3 23.88 -29.41 -14.80
N ALA A 4 23.48 -30.60 -15.21
CA ALA A 4 23.76 -31.86 -14.59
C ALA A 4 25.10 -32.43 -15.14
N GLY A 5 25.94 -32.99 -14.27
CA GLY A 5 27.11 -33.75 -14.66
C GLY A 5 27.06 -35.15 -14.08
N CYS A 6 26.92 -36.15 -14.93
CA CYS A 6 27.06 -37.57 -14.64
C CYS A 6 28.54 -37.97 -14.71
N GLY A 7 28.98 -38.85 -13.81
CA GLY A 7 30.22 -39.58 -13.91
C GLY A 7 30.07 -40.98 -13.34
N SER A 8 30.25 -41.99 -14.19
CA SER A 8 30.03 -43.40 -13.96
C SER A 8 31.35 -44.11 -13.60
N SER A 9 31.13 -45.35 -13.07
CA SER A 9 31.97 -46.55 -13.06
C SER A 9 32.94 -46.68 -11.89
N ASP A 10 33.08 -47.80 -11.21
CA ASP A 10 33.31 -49.14 -11.66
C ASP A 10 33.15 -50.20 -10.53
N SER A 11 33.06 -51.40 -10.95
CA SER A 11 32.75 -52.67 -10.37
C SER A 11 33.66 -53.18 -9.20
N GLY A 12 33.06 -54.06 -8.36
CA GLY A 12 33.79 -54.94 -7.45
C GLY A 12 32.93 -55.89 -6.67
N THR A 13 32.90 -57.13 -7.08
CA THR A 13 32.18 -58.31 -6.59
C THR A 13 32.65 -58.80 -5.21
N SER A 14 31.81 -59.28 -4.31
CA SER A 14 31.72 -60.65 -3.74
C SER A 14 31.10 -60.72 -2.36
N ASP A 15 30.07 -61.57 -2.27
CA ASP A 15 29.61 -62.49 -1.22
C ASP A 15 29.88 -62.24 0.27
N SER A 16 28.82 -62.21 1.07
CA SER A 16 28.49 -63.25 2.05
C SER A 16 27.23 -62.86 2.88
N ALA A 17 26.34 -63.81 3.00
CA ALA A 17 25.10 -63.73 3.73
C ALA A 17 25.29 -63.55 5.24
N SER A 18 24.46 -62.74 5.87
CA SER A 18 24.02 -62.89 7.24
C SER A 18 22.67 -62.23 7.42
N THR A 19 21.68 -62.99 7.74
CA THR A 19 20.32 -62.61 8.15
C THR A 19 20.40 -61.91 9.47
N ASP A 20 19.88 -60.65 9.50
CA ASP A 20 19.47 -60.06 10.76
C ASP A 20 18.23 -59.17 10.51
N SER A 21 17.19 -59.48 11.33
CA SER A 21 15.89 -58.82 11.30
C SER A 21 16.03 -57.39 11.83
N ALA A 22 15.89 -56.39 10.97
CA ALA A 22 15.76 -55.01 11.40
C ALA A 22 14.36 -54.48 11.05
N SER A 23 13.65 -54.05 12.09
CA SER A 23 12.40 -53.27 12.05
C SER A 23 12.44 -52.15 11.05
N PRO A 24 11.31 -51.81 10.37
CA PRO A 24 11.23 -50.64 9.57
C PRO A 24 11.24 -49.40 10.48
N GLY A 25 12.39 -48.78 10.58
CA GLY A 25 12.48 -47.44 11.14
C GLY A 25 11.65 -46.49 10.31
N SER A 26 10.61 -45.93 10.89
CA SER A 26 9.87 -44.81 10.34
C SER A 26 10.84 -43.64 10.12
N SER A 27 11.29 -43.47 8.89
CA SER A 27 11.93 -42.23 8.45
C SER A 27 10.84 -41.14 8.47
N SER A 28 10.74 -40.43 9.58
CA SER A 28 10.07 -39.14 9.61
C SER A 28 10.82 -38.21 8.69
N THR A 29 10.31 -38.03 7.48
CA THR A 29 10.69 -36.94 6.60
C THR A 29 10.31 -35.64 7.31
N GLN A 30 11.19 -35.10 8.13
CA GLN A 30 11.10 -33.72 8.54
C GLN A 30 11.20 -32.89 7.27
N SER A 31 10.04 -32.39 6.80
CA SER A 31 10.03 -31.26 5.90
C SER A 31 10.76 -30.14 6.63
N ALA A 32 11.98 -29.86 6.22
CA ALA A 32 12.66 -28.65 6.62
C ALA A 32 11.80 -27.49 6.12
N SER A 33 11.03 -26.90 7.00
CA SER A 33 10.44 -25.60 6.77
C SER A 33 11.64 -24.66 6.63
N SER A 34 11.98 -24.29 5.39
CA SER A 34 12.96 -23.23 5.17
C SER A 34 12.34 -21.97 5.80
N SER A 35 12.90 -21.52 6.93
CA SER A 35 12.54 -20.23 7.51
C SER A 35 12.87 -19.16 6.49
N LEU A 36 11.92 -18.27 6.22
CA LEU A 36 12.18 -17.07 5.42
C LEU A 36 13.13 -16.17 6.22
N SER A 37 14.08 -15.56 5.53
CA SER A 37 15.03 -14.62 6.16
C SER A 37 15.51 -13.57 5.16
N GLY A 38 15.87 -12.42 5.66
CA GLY A 38 16.38 -11.29 4.87
C GLY A 38 15.52 -10.05 4.99
N THR A 39 15.78 -9.04 4.17
CA THR A 39 15.07 -7.76 4.18
C THR A 39 14.12 -7.68 2.99
N VAL A 40 12.90 -7.19 3.22
CA VAL A 40 11.91 -6.88 2.18
C VAL A 40 11.63 -5.39 2.21
N THR A 41 11.98 -4.69 1.14
CA THR A 41 11.72 -3.25 0.99
C THR A 41 10.39 -3.02 0.27
N VAL A 42 9.45 -2.39 0.97
CA VAL A 42 8.11 -2.13 0.48
C VAL A 42 7.89 -0.63 0.28
N PHE A 43 7.56 -0.23 -0.93
CA PHE A 43 7.05 1.10 -1.25
C PHE A 43 5.53 1.06 -1.21
N ALA A 44 4.89 1.83 -0.33
CA ALA A 44 3.44 1.84 -0.22
C ALA A 44 2.85 3.25 -0.17
N ALA A 45 1.70 3.42 -0.81
CA ALA A 45 0.97 4.68 -0.78
C ALA A 45 0.71 5.14 0.67
N ALA A 46 0.78 6.45 0.92
CA ALA A 46 0.52 7.04 2.24
C ALA A 46 -0.84 6.61 2.84
N SER A 47 -1.87 6.41 2.00
CA SER A 47 -3.19 5.91 2.41
C SER A 47 -3.20 4.46 2.91
N LEU A 48 -2.11 3.72 2.72
CA LEU A 48 -1.95 2.33 3.17
C LEU A 48 -1.16 2.22 4.48
N GLN A 49 -0.72 3.34 5.04
CA GLN A 49 0.19 3.37 6.19
C GLN A 49 -0.25 2.44 7.33
N GLU A 50 -1.46 2.61 7.86
CA GLU A 50 -1.92 1.84 9.03
C GLU A 50 -2.04 0.35 8.72
N SER A 51 -2.56 0.01 7.52
CA SER A 51 -2.71 -1.39 7.11
C SER A 51 -1.36 -2.06 6.88
N PHE A 52 -0.42 -1.36 6.25
CA PHE A 52 0.90 -1.92 5.95
C PHE A 52 1.78 -2.01 7.18
N THR A 53 1.70 -1.06 8.13
CA THR A 53 2.35 -1.20 9.44
C THR A 53 1.83 -2.45 10.19
N THR A 54 0.51 -2.69 10.15
CA THR A 54 -0.05 -3.91 10.75
C THR A 54 0.45 -5.18 10.03
N PHE A 55 0.56 -5.15 8.70
CA PHE A 55 1.09 -6.29 7.91
C PHE A 55 2.57 -6.53 8.19
N GLU A 56 3.39 -5.48 8.29
CA GLU A 56 4.79 -5.54 8.70
C GLU A 56 4.92 -6.27 10.03
N GLU A 57 4.24 -5.77 11.09
CA GLU A 57 4.26 -6.37 12.43
C GLU A 57 3.85 -7.85 12.41
N GLN A 58 2.77 -8.20 11.72
CA GLN A 58 2.27 -9.57 11.64
C GLN A 58 3.21 -10.48 10.84
N PHE A 59 3.80 -9.97 9.76
CA PHE A 59 4.70 -10.75 8.91
C PHE A 59 6.01 -11.05 9.63
N GLU A 60 6.60 -10.07 10.30
CA GLU A 60 7.82 -10.24 11.09
C GLU A 60 7.59 -11.15 12.31
N GLN A 61 6.42 -11.03 12.97
CA GLN A 61 6.06 -11.95 14.05
C GLN A 61 5.98 -13.40 13.57
N ALA A 62 5.46 -13.63 12.36
CA ALA A 62 5.38 -14.95 11.76
C ALA A 62 6.71 -15.44 11.19
N ASN A 63 7.62 -14.54 10.84
CA ASN A 63 8.91 -14.80 10.22
C ASN A 63 10.03 -13.99 10.92
N PRO A 64 10.50 -14.40 12.10
CA PRO A 64 11.39 -13.58 12.94
C PRO A 64 12.76 -13.24 12.32
N ASP A 65 13.15 -13.95 11.27
CA ASP A 65 14.40 -13.72 10.55
C ASP A 65 14.21 -12.80 9.32
N VAL A 66 13.01 -12.23 9.14
CA VAL A 66 12.69 -11.26 8.08
C VAL A 66 12.55 -9.87 8.68
N ASP A 67 13.11 -8.87 8.01
CA ASP A 67 12.99 -7.45 8.32
C ASP A 67 12.24 -6.75 7.18
N VAL A 68 11.11 -6.10 7.46
CA VAL A 68 10.30 -5.38 6.47
C VAL A 68 10.55 -3.90 6.61
N ILE A 69 11.02 -3.26 5.55
CA ILE A 69 11.27 -1.81 5.51
C ILE A 69 10.15 -1.13 4.72
N LEU A 70 9.29 -0.37 5.41
CA LEU A 70 8.24 0.41 4.78
C LEU A 70 8.74 1.79 4.34
N ASN A 71 8.58 2.09 3.06
CA ASN A 71 8.75 3.42 2.49
C ASN A 71 7.37 3.96 2.09
N LEU A 72 6.85 4.89 2.89
CA LEU A 72 5.49 5.42 2.76
C LEU A 72 5.50 6.81 2.14
N GLY A 73 4.59 7.07 1.21
CA GLY A 73 4.49 8.39 0.59
C GLY A 73 3.48 8.47 -0.55
N ALA A 74 3.49 9.57 -1.27
CA ALA A 74 2.69 9.71 -2.49
C ALA A 74 3.14 8.67 -3.53
N SER A 75 2.21 7.89 -4.06
CA SER A 75 2.54 6.83 -5.04
C SER A 75 3.30 7.39 -6.25
N SER A 76 3.01 8.62 -6.69
CA SER A 76 3.71 9.26 -7.80
C SER A 76 5.18 9.57 -7.48
N ALA A 77 5.50 9.96 -6.24
CA ALA A 77 6.87 10.20 -5.79
C ALA A 77 7.63 8.87 -5.68
N LEU A 78 7.00 7.85 -5.09
CA LEU A 78 7.57 6.50 -4.99
C LEU A 78 7.84 5.92 -6.38
N ALA A 79 6.88 6.02 -7.31
CA ALA A 79 7.05 5.58 -8.69
C ALA A 79 8.21 6.28 -9.40
N THR A 80 8.40 7.59 -9.15
CA THR A 80 9.55 8.34 -9.66
C THR A 80 10.87 7.77 -9.13
N GLY A 81 10.96 7.50 -7.83
CA GLY A 81 12.14 6.88 -7.23
C GLY A 81 12.44 5.51 -7.84
N ILE A 82 11.42 4.64 -7.96
CA ILE A 82 11.53 3.30 -8.55
C ILE A 82 12.02 3.39 -10.00
N THR A 83 11.43 4.25 -10.82
CA THR A 83 11.83 4.41 -12.22
C THR A 83 13.22 5.04 -12.40
N GLN A 84 13.73 5.72 -11.37
CA GLN A 84 15.11 6.23 -11.30
C GLN A 84 16.10 5.21 -10.70
N GLY A 85 15.65 3.98 -10.42
CA GLY A 85 16.50 2.87 -9.96
C GLY A 85 16.58 2.72 -8.45
N GLN A 86 15.68 3.35 -7.67
CA GLN A 86 15.62 3.09 -6.24
C GLN A 86 15.19 1.62 -6.03
N PRO A 87 15.96 0.82 -5.28
CA PRO A 87 15.69 -0.60 -5.11
C PRO A 87 14.47 -0.81 -4.19
N GLY A 88 13.61 -1.75 -4.55
CA GLY A 88 12.45 -2.17 -3.77
C GLY A 88 11.92 -3.49 -4.28
N ASP A 89 11.29 -4.25 -3.40
CA ASP A 89 10.77 -5.58 -3.69
C ASP A 89 9.28 -5.57 -3.97
N VAL A 90 8.56 -4.65 -3.33
CA VAL A 90 7.10 -4.50 -3.46
C VAL A 90 6.73 -3.04 -3.68
N PHE A 91 5.82 -2.78 -4.60
CA PHE A 91 5.18 -1.47 -4.76
C PHE A 91 3.66 -1.58 -4.69
N ALA A 92 3.07 -0.91 -3.69
CA ALA A 92 1.63 -0.81 -3.47
C ALA A 92 1.14 0.62 -3.77
N SER A 93 0.64 0.82 -4.98
CA SER A 93 0.17 2.13 -5.46
C SER A 93 -1.30 2.39 -5.15
N ALA A 94 -1.65 3.64 -4.83
CA ALA A 94 -3.04 4.08 -4.67
C ALA A 94 -3.76 4.32 -6.02
N SER A 95 -3.10 4.19 -7.16
CA SER A 95 -3.75 4.33 -8.46
C SER A 95 -3.14 3.43 -9.52
N GLN A 96 -3.99 2.92 -10.43
CA GLN A 96 -3.57 2.15 -11.57
C GLN A 96 -2.62 2.96 -12.46
N SER A 97 -2.94 4.22 -12.76
CA SER A 97 -2.12 5.04 -13.65
C SER A 97 -0.68 5.25 -13.16
N THR A 98 -0.47 5.26 -11.84
CA THR A 98 0.88 5.34 -11.27
C THR A 98 1.60 3.99 -11.37
N MET A 99 0.89 2.89 -11.17
CA MET A 99 1.43 1.54 -11.38
C MET A 99 1.81 1.32 -12.84
N ASP A 100 0.98 1.76 -13.79
CA ASP A 100 1.26 1.66 -15.23
C ASP A 100 2.56 2.38 -15.60
N THR A 101 2.88 3.50 -14.92
CA THR A 101 4.17 4.20 -15.11
C THR A 101 5.36 3.32 -14.74
N VAL A 102 5.27 2.58 -13.63
CA VAL A 102 6.34 1.68 -13.16
C VAL A 102 6.49 0.47 -14.10
N ILE A 103 5.36 -0.10 -14.55
CA ILE A 103 5.34 -1.19 -15.54
C ILE A 103 5.92 -0.73 -16.87
N ALA A 104 5.52 0.43 -17.38
CA ALA A 104 6.02 0.98 -18.64
C ALA A 104 7.53 1.26 -18.59
N ALA A 105 8.08 1.55 -17.43
CA ALA A 105 9.53 1.70 -17.22
C ALA A 105 10.27 0.35 -17.06
N GLY A 106 9.55 -0.78 -17.09
CA GLY A 106 10.14 -2.12 -16.94
C GLY A 106 10.59 -2.46 -15.51
N ALA A 107 10.17 -1.67 -14.51
CA ALA A 107 10.51 -1.90 -13.11
C ALA A 107 9.52 -2.85 -12.39
N ALA A 108 8.41 -3.21 -13.05
CA ALA A 108 7.50 -4.28 -12.66
C ALA A 108 6.93 -4.94 -13.92
N GLU A 109 6.60 -6.23 -13.84
CA GLU A 109 6.04 -6.97 -14.98
C GLU A 109 4.51 -6.88 -15.03
N THR A 110 3.87 -7.04 -13.88
CA THR A 110 2.40 -7.06 -13.74
C THR A 110 1.95 -6.37 -12.48
N ALA A 111 0.66 -6.03 -12.44
CA ALA A 111 0.04 -5.51 -11.23
C ALA A 111 -1.31 -6.18 -10.98
N THR A 112 -1.67 -6.34 -9.72
CA THR A 112 -2.96 -6.88 -9.29
C THR A 112 -3.66 -5.86 -8.38
N ALA A 113 -4.91 -5.53 -8.71
CA ALA A 113 -5.73 -4.71 -7.81
C ALA A 113 -6.15 -5.56 -6.60
N PHE A 114 -5.67 -5.21 -5.42
CA PHE A 114 -5.95 -5.94 -4.17
C PHE A 114 -7.00 -5.25 -3.29
N ALA A 115 -7.27 -3.95 -3.51
CA ALA A 115 -8.25 -3.19 -2.74
C ALA A 115 -8.87 -2.08 -3.59
N ARG A 116 -10.02 -1.55 -3.14
CA ARG A 116 -10.68 -0.37 -3.68
C ARG A 116 -10.97 0.60 -2.54
N ASN A 117 -11.03 1.89 -2.85
CA ASN A 117 -11.34 2.93 -1.89
C ASN A 117 -12.21 4.00 -2.57
N THR A 118 -12.87 4.81 -1.79
CA THR A 118 -13.66 5.97 -2.22
C THR A 118 -13.25 7.20 -1.43
N MET A 119 -13.54 8.38 -1.97
CA MET A 119 -13.23 9.64 -1.30
C MET A 119 -14.30 9.99 -0.26
N GLN A 120 -13.90 10.74 0.75
CA GLN A 120 -14.74 11.27 1.79
C GLN A 120 -14.30 12.69 2.16
N ILE A 121 -15.23 13.54 2.58
CA ILE A 121 -14.86 14.84 3.12
C ILE A 121 -14.48 14.62 4.59
N ALA A 122 -13.28 14.99 4.98
CA ALA A 122 -12.88 15.07 6.38
C ALA A 122 -13.03 16.50 6.87
N VAL A 123 -13.62 16.65 8.06
CA VAL A 123 -13.75 17.93 8.77
C VAL A 123 -13.22 17.77 10.21
N PRO A 124 -12.83 18.85 10.90
CA PRO A 124 -12.57 18.79 12.33
C PRO A 124 -13.78 18.23 13.10
N PRO A 125 -13.62 17.56 14.25
CA PRO A 125 -14.73 16.89 14.95
C PRO A 125 -15.92 17.80 15.27
N ALA A 126 -15.65 19.08 15.59
CA ALA A 126 -16.72 20.07 15.87
C ALA A 126 -17.36 20.65 14.61
N ASN A 127 -16.80 20.39 13.43
CA ASN A 127 -17.25 20.93 12.13
C ASN A 127 -17.68 22.41 12.20
N PRO A 128 -16.78 23.33 12.58
CA PRO A 128 -17.14 24.73 12.83
C PRO A 128 -17.67 25.45 11.58
N ALA A 129 -17.30 25.00 10.39
CA ALA A 129 -17.81 25.55 9.12
C ALA A 129 -19.19 25.01 8.71
N GLY A 130 -19.74 24.03 9.45
CA GLY A 130 -21.04 23.43 9.18
C GLY A 130 -21.12 22.79 7.80
N ILE A 131 -20.09 22.04 7.40
CA ILE A 131 -20.02 21.33 6.11
C ILE A 131 -20.86 20.06 6.24
N THR A 132 -21.79 19.86 5.30
CA THR A 132 -22.70 18.70 5.28
C THR A 132 -22.74 18.00 3.92
N ALA A 133 -22.25 18.66 2.88
CA ALA A 133 -22.25 18.15 1.52
C ALA A 133 -21.05 18.65 0.72
N LEU A 134 -20.77 17.99 -0.41
CA LEU A 134 -19.66 18.34 -1.30
C LEU A 134 -19.77 19.79 -1.83
N SER A 135 -21.00 20.27 -2.09
CA SER A 135 -21.26 21.64 -2.53
C SER A 135 -20.85 22.70 -1.51
N ASP A 136 -20.83 22.38 -0.22
CA ASP A 136 -20.43 23.32 0.83
C ASP A 136 -18.98 23.75 0.72
N LEU A 137 -18.13 22.93 0.07
CA LEU A 137 -16.72 23.22 -0.17
C LEU A 137 -16.51 24.41 -1.15
N THR A 138 -17.56 24.81 -1.87
CA THR A 138 -17.50 25.97 -2.79
C THR A 138 -17.89 27.28 -2.12
N ARG A 139 -18.37 27.26 -0.86
CA ARG A 139 -18.80 28.46 -0.13
C ARG A 139 -17.60 29.40 0.12
N SER A 140 -17.88 30.69 -0.05
CA SER A 140 -16.88 31.72 0.28
C SER A 140 -16.46 31.64 1.74
N GLY A 141 -15.17 31.69 2.00
CA GLY A 141 -14.58 31.63 3.33
C GLY A 141 -14.29 30.23 3.85
N VAL A 142 -14.79 29.17 3.22
CA VAL A 142 -14.43 27.78 3.56
C VAL A 142 -13.02 27.49 3.08
N LYS A 143 -12.16 27.05 4.01
CA LYS A 143 -10.78 26.68 3.73
C LYS A 143 -10.70 25.18 3.45
N VAL A 144 -10.34 24.81 2.24
CA VAL A 144 -10.22 23.41 1.81
C VAL A 144 -8.76 23.06 1.55
N ALA A 145 -8.31 21.94 2.08
CA ALA A 145 -7.05 21.32 1.69
C ALA A 145 -7.33 20.19 0.68
N LEU A 146 -6.56 20.13 -0.39
CA LEU A 146 -6.58 19.06 -1.38
C LEU A 146 -5.19 18.48 -1.55
N CYS A 147 -5.09 17.30 -2.13
CA CYS A 147 -3.83 16.82 -2.66
C CYS A 147 -3.47 17.57 -3.96
N GLN A 148 -2.18 17.68 -4.26
CA GLN A 148 -1.68 18.16 -5.53
C GLN A 148 -2.26 17.33 -6.69
N ALA A 149 -2.56 17.98 -7.81
CA ALA A 149 -3.25 17.34 -8.95
C ALA A 149 -2.53 16.12 -9.56
N GLN A 150 -1.21 16.05 -9.43
CA GLN A 150 -0.40 14.97 -9.99
C GLN A 150 -0.37 13.70 -9.13
N VAL A 151 -0.75 13.78 -7.85
CA VAL A 151 -0.76 12.61 -6.96
C VAL A 151 -2.11 11.89 -6.98
N PRO A 152 -2.18 10.58 -6.59
CA PRO A 152 -3.40 9.79 -6.70
C PRO A 152 -4.63 10.43 -6.04
N CYS A 153 -4.52 10.92 -4.81
CA CYS A 153 -5.63 11.55 -4.09
C CYS A 153 -6.10 12.85 -4.76
N GLY A 154 -5.20 13.62 -5.36
CA GLY A 154 -5.56 14.82 -6.12
C GLY A 154 -6.33 14.50 -7.40
N LYS A 155 -5.89 13.47 -8.12
CA LYS A 155 -6.62 12.98 -9.31
C LYS A 155 -8.01 12.44 -8.94
N ALA A 156 -8.12 11.68 -7.86
CA ALA A 156 -9.40 11.17 -7.38
C ALA A 156 -10.35 12.30 -6.96
N ALA A 157 -9.86 13.29 -6.21
CA ALA A 157 -10.65 14.47 -5.83
C ALA A 157 -11.12 15.28 -7.06
N ALA A 158 -10.24 15.47 -8.06
CA ALA A 158 -10.61 16.14 -9.30
C ALA A 158 -11.74 15.39 -10.03
N THR A 159 -11.65 14.06 -10.13
CA THR A 159 -12.71 13.24 -10.72
C THR A 159 -14.05 13.41 -9.99
N VAL A 160 -14.04 13.43 -8.65
CA VAL A 160 -15.26 13.67 -7.84
C VAL A 160 -15.84 15.04 -8.14
N PHE A 161 -15.03 16.09 -8.20
CA PHE A 161 -15.49 17.45 -8.50
C PHE A 161 -16.00 17.59 -9.93
N ASP A 162 -15.35 16.97 -10.90
CA ASP A 162 -15.77 16.97 -12.30
C ASP A 162 -17.14 16.26 -12.45
N ASN A 163 -17.31 15.09 -11.82
CA ASN A 163 -18.57 14.35 -11.81
C ASN A 163 -19.70 15.13 -11.14
N ALA A 164 -19.39 15.89 -10.09
CA ALA A 164 -20.34 16.73 -9.39
C ALA A 164 -20.57 18.10 -10.05
N ALA A 165 -19.88 18.43 -11.14
CA ALA A 165 -19.86 19.74 -11.79
C ALA A 165 -19.55 20.89 -10.82
N LEU A 166 -18.63 20.68 -9.86
CA LEU A 166 -18.19 21.65 -8.87
C LEU A 166 -16.78 22.14 -9.12
N THR A 167 -16.54 23.41 -8.83
CA THR A 167 -15.20 23.99 -8.82
C THR A 167 -14.82 24.36 -7.39
N VAL A 168 -13.89 23.64 -6.81
CA VAL A 168 -13.36 23.89 -5.46
C VAL A 168 -11.95 24.48 -5.59
N VAL A 169 -11.73 25.63 -4.95
CA VAL A 169 -10.42 26.29 -4.94
C VAL A 169 -9.78 26.03 -3.57
N PRO A 170 -8.75 25.17 -3.49
CA PRO A 170 -8.10 24.88 -2.21
C PRO A 170 -7.26 26.06 -1.73
N VAL A 171 -7.16 26.23 -0.42
CA VAL A 171 -6.21 27.18 0.20
C VAL A 171 -4.81 26.58 0.30
N THR A 172 -4.70 25.27 0.23
CA THR A 172 -3.41 24.56 0.23
C THR A 172 -3.51 23.25 -0.55
N GLN A 173 -2.38 22.84 -1.13
CA GLN A 173 -2.26 21.57 -1.87
C GLN A 173 -1.11 20.75 -1.31
N GLU A 174 -1.44 19.58 -0.81
CA GLU A 174 -0.53 18.71 -0.08
C GLU A 174 0.08 17.61 -0.98
N SER A 175 1.24 17.13 -0.58
CA SER A 175 1.99 16.11 -1.33
C SER A 175 1.31 14.74 -1.32
N ASP A 176 0.52 14.45 -0.30
CA ASP A 176 -0.18 13.19 -0.11
C ASP A 176 -1.43 13.35 0.78
N VAL A 177 -2.21 12.28 0.91
CA VAL A 177 -3.49 12.31 1.64
C VAL A 177 -3.32 12.46 3.16
N LYS A 178 -2.22 11.94 3.74
CA LYS A 178 -1.97 12.07 5.18
C LYS A 178 -1.64 13.51 5.57
N ALA A 179 -0.97 14.24 4.68
CA ALA A 179 -0.74 15.68 4.87
C ALA A 179 -2.05 16.46 4.83
N VAL A 180 -3.00 16.15 3.92
CA VAL A 180 -4.36 16.72 3.93
C VAL A 180 -5.07 16.41 5.24
N LEU A 181 -5.10 15.15 5.67
CA LEU A 181 -5.73 14.73 6.91
C LEU A 181 -5.16 15.47 8.13
N THR A 182 -3.84 15.65 8.17
CA THR A 182 -3.16 16.38 9.24
C THR A 182 -3.61 17.84 9.32
N LYS A 183 -3.77 18.53 8.18
CA LYS A 183 -4.28 19.89 8.14
C LYS A 183 -5.69 19.99 8.75
N VAL A 184 -6.56 19.02 8.45
CA VAL A 184 -7.91 18.95 9.02
C VAL A 184 -7.86 18.68 10.52
N ARG A 185 -7.07 17.70 10.97
CA ARG A 185 -6.91 17.36 12.41
C ARG A 185 -6.44 18.54 13.24
N LEU A 186 -5.52 19.33 12.71
CA LEU A 186 -4.97 20.52 13.37
C LEU A 186 -5.92 21.74 13.30
N GLY A 187 -7.04 21.65 12.57
CA GLY A 187 -7.97 22.76 12.37
C GLY A 187 -7.37 23.91 11.55
N GLU A 188 -6.32 23.66 10.79
CA GLU A 188 -5.72 24.66 9.88
C GLU A 188 -6.63 24.94 8.69
N VAL A 189 -7.47 23.98 8.33
CA VAL A 189 -8.50 24.06 7.29
C VAL A 189 -9.85 23.58 7.83
N ASP A 190 -10.93 23.99 7.16
CA ASP A 190 -12.29 23.59 7.52
C ASP A 190 -12.66 22.20 6.98
N ALA A 191 -12.04 21.79 5.86
CA ALA A 191 -12.26 20.50 5.25
C ALA A 191 -11.06 20.04 4.41
N GLY A 192 -11.00 18.73 4.18
CA GLY A 192 -10.11 18.12 3.19
C GLY A 192 -10.81 16.95 2.49
N ILE A 193 -10.38 16.62 1.27
CA ILE A 193 -10.81 15.42 0.58
C ILE A 193 -9.75 14.33 0.81
N VAL A 194 -10.17 13.24 1.44
CA VAL A 194 -9.33 12.11 1.82
C VAL A 194 -10.05 10.80 1.48
N TYR A 195 -9.44 9.66 1.73
CA TYR A 195 -10.14 8.38 1.57
C TYR A 195 -10.96 8.02 2.82
N VAL A 196 -12.01 7.22 2.63
CA VAL A 196 -12.83 6.68 3.73
C VAL A 196 -11.95 5.95 4.77
N THR A 197 -10.92 5.25 4.33
CA THR A 197 -9.98 4.55 5.22
C THR A 197 -9.14 5.50 6.08
N ASP A 198 -8.79 6.68 5.57
CA ASP A 198 -8.05 7.69 6.33
C ASP A 198 -8.89 8.25 7.48
N VAL A 199 -10.18 8.51 7.21
CA VAL A 199 -11.13 8.97 8.24
C VAL A 199 -11.32 7.90 9.32
N ARG A 200 -11.45 6.63 8.93
CA ARG A 200 -11.57 5.51 9.88
C ARG A 200 -10.33 5.37 10.73
N ALA A 201 -9.15 5.45 10.12
CA ALA A 201 -7.87 5.35 10.83
C ALA A 201 -7.65 6.51 11.80
N ALA A 202 -8.19 7.68 11.52
CA ALA A 202 -8.12 8.84 12.39
C ALA A 202 -8.94 8.70 13.70
N GLY A 203 -9.84 7.71 13.80
CA GLY A 203 -10.42 7.27 15.07
C GLY A 203 -11.18 8.34 15.86
N GLY A 204 -11.81 9.31 15.21
CA GLY A 204 -12.55 10.40 15.87
C GLY A 204 -11.79 11.73 15.97
N GLU A 205 -10.54 11.79 15.52
CA GLU A 205 -9.78 13.05 15.40
C GLU A 205 -10.28 13.92 14.23
N VAL A 206 -11.07 13.34 13.34
CA VAL A 206 -11.84 14.02 12.29
C VAL A 206 -13.25 13.40 12.18
N THR A 207 -14.18 14.13 11.59
CA THR A 207 -15.50 13.62 11.21
C THR A 207 -15.55 13.44 9.70
N GLY A 208 -16.03 12.29 9.23
CA GLY A 208 -16.23 12.01 7.82
C GLY A 208 -17.63 12.40 7.35
N ILE A 209 -17.72 13.02 6.19
CA ILE A 209 -18.99 13.33 5.50
C ILE A 209 -18.94 12.59 4.17
N ASP A 210 -19.95 11.76 3.93
CA ASP A 210 -19.99 10.92 2.74
C ASP A 210 -20.20 11.75 1.47
N ILE A 211 -19.51 11.33 0.42
CA ILE A 211 -19.68 11.84 -0.94
C ILE A 211 -20.65 10.87 -1.64
N PRO A 212 -21.69 11.38 -2.33
CA PRO A 212 -22.64 10.53 -3.06
C PRO A 212 -21.92 9.56 -4.03
N ALA A 213 -22.39 8.31 -4.06
CA ALA A 213 -21.73 7.24 -4.81
C ALA A 213 -21.79 7.42 -6.33
N ASP A 214 -22.72 8.23 -6.83
CA ASP A 214 -22.87 8.56 -8.25
C ASP A 214 -21.80 9.52 -8.77
N VAL A 215 -21.09 10.22 -7.86
CA VAL A 215 -19.98 11.12 -8.19
C VAL A 215 -18.63 10.65 -7.66
N ASN A 216 -18.59 9.57 -6.84
CA ASN A 216 -17.43 9.12 -6.10
C ASN A 216 -16.77 7.87 -6.72
#